data_fb96e8e4469fdb592bf17b05d348f701
#
_entry.id   fb96e8e4469fdb592bf17b05d348f701
#
_cell.length_a   1.000
_cell.length_b   1.000
_cell.length_c   1.000
_cell.angle_alpha   90.00
_cell.angle_beta   90.00
_cell.angle_gamma   90.00
#
_symmetry.space_group_name_H-M   'P 1'
#
loop_
_entity.id
_entity.type
_entity.pdbx_description
1 polymer ?
#
loop_
_entity_poly.entity_id
_entity_poly.type
_entity_poly.pdbx_seq_one_letter_code
_entity_poly.pdbx_strand_id
1 'polypeptide(L)'
;MFLTHEFHQIVLIKRHSRWMNTHIHLERFGHARWALNISVVTETFPPDINGVAHTLSKMVSGLQANGHDIWLVRPRQQKTQLAQSGQGFNELLVKGMPIPFYKQLRMGLPAKKELHRLWSFKRPDVVHIATEGPLGWSALQVARKLRIPVSTDFRTNFHAYSSHYGIGWLSGAILSYMRKFHNAADATMVPTQQLADSLHNSGFERLQVVPRGIDTLLFSPAKRSHFLRDSWKATENQIVMLYVGRLAAEKNLKLVLQTYAMAKQ
;
A
#
# COMPACT_ATOMS: atom_id res chain seq x y z
N MET A 1 -27.00 10.40 -2.23
CA MET A 1 -27.23 9.11 -2.90
C MET A 1 -25.99 8.26 -2.65
N PHE A 2 -26.06 7.41 -1.63
CA PHE A 2 -24.95 6.59 -1.15
C PHE A 2 -24.87 5.33 -2.00
N LEU A 3 -23.76 5.14 -2.71
CA LEU A 3 -23.45 3.86 -3.35
C LEU A 3 -22.93 2.90 -2.26
N THR A 4 -23.80 2.00 -1.85
CA THR A 4 -23.44 0.84 -1.03
C THR A 4 -22.72 -0.16 -1.93
N HIS A 5 -21.40 -0.29 -1.76
CA HIS A 5 -20.67 -1.42 -2.31
C HIS A 5 -20.91 -2.63 -1.40
N GLU A 6 -21.52 -3.65 -1.98
CA GLU A 6 -21.68 -4.97 -1.37
C GLU A 6 -20.30 -5.59 -1.14
N PHE A 7 -19.92 -5.70 0.14
CA PHE A 7 -18.78 -6.49 0.54
C PHE A 7 -19.16 -7.98 0.57
N HIS A 8 -18.37 -8.80 -0.08
CA HIS A 8 -18.57 -10.25 -0.19
C HIS A 8 -18.66 -10.91 1.18
N GLN A 9 -19.67 -11.75 1.34
CA GLN A 9 -19.94 -12.54 2.52
C GLN A 9 -18.83 -13.61 2.68
N ILE A 10 -18.20 -13.67 3.87
CA ILE A 10 -17.32 -14.78 4.22
C ILE A 10 -18.21 -15.94 4.68
N VAL A 11 -18.25 -17.03 3.92
CA VAL A 11 -18.92 -18.28 4.28
C VAL A 11 -17.92 -19.18 4.98
N LEU A 12 -18.07 -19.38 6.29
CA LEU A 12 -17.32 -20.36 7.06
C LEU A 12 -18.01 -21.73 6.93
N ILE A 13 -17.40 -22.65 6.18
CA ILE A 13 -17.86 -24.04 6.09
C ILE A 13 -17.16 -24.86 7.19
N LYS A 14 -17.88 -25.18 8.27
CA LYS A 14 -17.43 -26.15 9.29
C LYS A 14 -17.71 -27.57 8.80
N ARG A 15 -16.70 -28.33 8.43
CA ARG A 15 -16.83 -29.76 8.14
C ARG A 15 -16.86 -30.55 9.45
N HIS A 16 -17.99 -31.17 9.77
CA HIS A 16 -18.06 -32.30 10.71
C HIS A 16 -18.17 -33.59 9.91
N SER A 17 -17.20 -34.47 10.07
CA SER A 17 -17.22 -35.83 9.51
C SER A 17 -18.02 -36.76 10.43
N ARG A 18 -19.14 -37.26 9.97
CA ARG A 18 -19.61 -38.66 10.03
C ARG A 18 -21.12 -38.76 9.70
N TRP A 19 -21.38 -39.41 8.58
CA TRP A 19 -22.62 -40.15 8.26
C TRP A 19 -23.97 -39.53 8.64
N MET A 20 -24.68 -39.06 7.66
CA MET A 20 -26.10 -38.78 7.45
C MET A 20 -26.46 -37.34 7.10
N ASN A 21 -27.23 -37.22 6.01
CA ASN A 21 -27.94 -36.03 5.49
C ASN A 21 -27.35 -34.67 5.87
N THR A 22 -26.54 -34.13 4.96
CA THR A 22 -25.96 -32.78 5.09
C THR A 22 -27.02 -31.72 4.80
N HIS A 23 -27.72 -31.28 5.81
CA HIS A 23 -28.36 -29.96 5.78
C HIS A 23 -27.24 -28.92 5.98
N ILE A 24 -26.96 -28.15 4.91
CA ILE A 24 -26.10 -26.99 5.02
C ILE A 24 -26.91 -25.90 5.69
N HIS A 25 -26.69 -25.67 6.98
CA HIS A 25 -27.20 -24.47 7.65
C HIS A 25 -26.33 -23.27 7.25
N LEU A 26 -26.88 -22.40 6.42
CA LEU A 26 -26.34 -21.09 6.14
C LEU A 26 -26.81 -20.12 7.22
N GLU A 27 -26.01 -19.93 8.26
CA GLU A 27 -26.23 -18.83 9.19
C GLU A 27 -25.71 -17.52 8.58
N ARG A 28 -26.62 -16.63 8.25
CA ARG A 28 -26.31 -15.23 7.94
C ARG A 28 -26.07 -14.51 9.24
N PHE A 29 -24.80 -14.33 9.63
CA PHE A 29 -24.47 -13.39 10.68
C PHE A 29 -24.69 -11.97 10.12
N GLY A 30 -25.59 -11.21 10.77
CA GLY A 30 -25.76 -9.79 10.48
C GLY A 30 -24.41 -9.07 10.63
N HIS A 31 -24.26 -7.89 10.00
CA HIS A 31 -23.03 -7.09 9.93
C HIS A 31 -22.48 -6.69 11.31
N ALA A 32 -22.01 -7.65 12.09
CA ALA A 32 -21.09 -7.35 13.18
C ALA A 32 -19.77 -6.92 12.52
N ARG A 33 -19.50 -5.61 12.54
CA ARG A 33 -18.18 -5.07 12.16
C ARG A 33 -17.19 -5.59 13.19
N TRP A 34 -16.49 -6.67 12.85
CA TRP A 34 -15.46 -7.23 13.71
C TRP A 34 -14.28 -6.27 13.69
N ALA A 35 -13.98 -5.68 14.84
CA ALA A 35 -12.74 -4.93 15.00
C ALA A 35 -11.57 -5.91 14.86
N LEU A 36 -10.69 -5.64 13.89
CA LEU A 36 -9.48 -6.42 13.67
C LEU A 36 -8.27 -5.71 14.26
N ASN A 37 -7.34 -6.49 14.78
CA ASN A 37 -5.99 -6.04 15.11
C ASN A 37 -5.12 -6.19 13.84
N ILE A 38 -4.74 -5.08 13.23
CA ILE A 38 -4.00 -5.08 11.97
C ILE A 38 -2.58 -4.55 12.22
N SER A 39 -1.56 -5.33 11.86
CA SER A 39 -0.19 -4.83 11.87
C SER A 39 0.20 -4.36 10.46
N VAL A 40 0.44 -3.06 10.31
CA VAL A 40 0.90 -2.44 9.06
C VAL A 40 2.41 -2.24 9.12
N VAL A 41 3.15 -2.87 8.21
CA VAL A 41 4.62 -2.79 8.15
C VAL A 41 5.03 -2.03 6.90
N THR A 42 5.80 -0.96 7.08
CA THR A 42 6.25 -0.11 5.98
C THR A 42 7.60 0.51 6.27
N GLU A 43 8.34 0.84 5.24
CA GLU A 43 9.59 1.61 5.38
C GLU A 43 9.38 3.13 5.24
N THR A 44 8.20 3.56 4.81
CA THR A 44 7.85 4.96 4.64
C THR A 44 6.44 5.27 5.16
N PHE A 45 6.33 6.34 5.94
CA PHE A 45 5.07 6.84 6.52
C PHE A 45 5.26 8.32 6.88
N PRO A 46 4.21 9.14 7.01
CA PRO A 46 4.41 10.52 7.45
C PRO A 46 5.30 10.62 8.70
N PRO A 47 6.22 11.61 8.73
CA PRO A 47 6.29 12.82 7.91
C PRO A 47 6.99 12.68 6.54
N ASP A 48 7.30 11.47 6.06
CA ASP A 48 7.89 11.29 4.73
C ASP A 48 6.93 11.81 3.65
N ILE A 49 7.45 12.60 2.72
CA ILE A 49 6.66 13.20 1.63
C ILE A 49 6.82 12.37 0.37
N ASN A 50 5.99 11.35 0.21
CA ASN A 50 5.90 10.54 -1.01
C ASN A 50 4.53 9.87 -1.14
N GLY A 51 4.21 9.35 -2.34
CA GLY A 51 2.91 8.76 -2.64
C GLY A 51 2.56 7.53 -1.82
N VAL A 52 3.55 6.73 -1.42
CA VAL A 52 3.34 5.54 -0.59
C VAL A 52 2.96 5.95 0.82
N ALA A 53 3.73 6.85 1.43
CA ALA A 53 3.46 7.37 2.78
C ALA A 53 2.06 8.01 2.86
N HIS A 54 1.70 8.83 1.86
CA HIS A 54 0.39 9.46 1.80
C HIS A 54 -0.75 8.43 1.69
N THR A 55 -0.63 7.47 0.78
CA THR A 55 -1.67 6.44 0.59
C THR A 55 -1.84 5.57 1.84
N LEU A 56 -0.71 5.17 2.46
CA LEU A 56 -0.74 4.37 3.68
C LEU A 56 -1.36 5.12 4.86
N SER A 57 -1.05 6.41 5.00
CA SER A 57 -1.67 7.25 6.03
C SER A 57 -3.19 7.29 5.88
N LYS A 58 -3.70 7.49 4.66
CA LYS A 58 -5.15 7.47 4.39
C LYS A 58 -5.77 6.09 4.65
N MET A 59 -5.08 5.01 4.26
CA MET A 59 -5.52 3.64 4.54
C MET A 59 -5.59 3.37 6.05
N VAL A 60 -4.56 3.71 6.81
CA VAL A 60 -4.51 3.55 8.27
C VAL A 60 -5.64 4.34 8.92
N SER A 61 -5.79 5.63 8.58
CA SER A 61 -6.87 6.47 9.11
C SER A 61 -8.25 5.92 8.78
N GLY A 62 -8.46 5.39 7.56
CA GLY A 62 -9.72 4.77 7.16
C GLY A 62 -10.02 3.49 7.93
N LEU A 63 -9.02 2.65 8.18
CA LEU A 63 -9.18 1.43 8.98
C LEU A 63 -9.51 1.77 10.44
N GLN A 64 -8.84 2.77 11.04
CA GLN A 64 -9.16 3.25 12.38
C GLN A 64 -10.60 3.81 12.46
N ALA A 65 -11.01 4.61 11.48
CA ALA A 65 -12.37 5.14 11.41
C ALA A 65 -13.45 4.04 11.30
N ASN A 66 -13.07 2.86 10.78
CA ASN A 66 -13.92 1.67 10.75
C ASN A 66 -13.83 0.81 12.03
N GLY A 67 -13.09 1.26 13.04
CA GLY A 67 -13.02 0.61 14.36
C GLY A 67 -11.96 -0.48 14.48
N HIS A 68 -10.99 -0.55 13.54
CA HIS A 68 -9.88 -1.49 13.64
C HIS A 68 -8.73 -0.93 14.49
N ASP A 69 -8.04 -1.80 15.21
CA ASP A 69 -6.81 -1.47 15.96
C ASP A 69 -5.58 -1.66 15.08
N ILE A 70 -4.77 -0.61 14.96
CA ILE A 70 -3.61 -0.58 14.08
C ILE A 70 -2.31 -0.59 14.87
N TRP A 71 -1.42 -1.52 14.53
CA TRP A 71 -0.01 -1.48 14.90
C TRP A 71 0.84 -1.12 13.68
N LEU A 72 1.32 0.12 13.65
CA LEU A 72 2.22 0.59 12.59
C LEU A 72 3.67 0.26 12.96
N VAL A 73 4.34 -0.51 12.11
CA VAL A 73 5.76 -0.83 12.24
C VAL A 73 6.54 -0.14 11.14
N ARG A 74 7.47 0.74 11.51
CA ARG A 74 8.28 1.51 10.56
C ARG A 74 9.66 1.86 11.11
N PRO A 75 10.65 2.23 10.26
CA PRO A 75 11.93 2.71 10.73
C PRO A 75 11.78 4.07 11.43
N ARG A 76 12.61 4.27 12.46
CA ARG A 76 12.74 5.55 13.15
C ARG A 76 13.41 6.56 12.22
N GLN A 77 12.81 7.72 12.03
CA GLN A 77 13.35 8.78 11.17
C GLN A 77 14.45 9.59 11.87
N GLN A 78 14.30 9.87 13.17
CA GLN A 78 15.27 10.60 13.99
C GLN A 78 15.57 9.81 15.27
N LYS A 79 16.80 9.96 15.80
CA LYS A 79 17.22 9.24 17.02
C LYS A 79 16.31 9.55 18.22
N THR A 80 15.83 10.77 18.33
CA THR A 80 14.96 11.25 19.41
C THR A 80 13.48 10.98 19.19
N GLN A 81 13.09 10.39 18.05
CA GLN A 81 11.70 10.13 17.74
C GLN A 81 11.09 9.12 18.70
N LEU A 82 9.98 9.48 19.32
CA LEU A 82 9.17 8.62 20.17
C LEU A 82 8.08 7.95 19.34
N ALA A 83 7.75 6.70 19.70
CA ALA A 83 6.63 5.99 19.12
C ALA A 83 5.31 6.65 19.55
N GLN A 84 4.39 6.77 18.62
CA GLN A 84 3.05 7.27 18.90
C GLN A 84 2.16 6.13 19.42
N SER A 85 1.33 6.44 20.38
CA SER A 85 0.31 5.55 20.90
C SER A 85 -0.96 6.34 21.21
N GLY A 86 -2.11 5.77 20.85
CA GLY A 86 -3.41 6.37 21.08
C GLY A 86 -4.52 5.34 20.94
N GLN A 87 -5.75 5.77 21.04
CA GLN A 87 -6.90 4.88 20.88
C GLN A 87 -6.93 4.28 19.47
N GLY A 88 -6.87 2.96 19.38
CA GLY A 88 -6.90 2.23 18.11
C GLY A 88 -5.63 2.38 17.25
N PHE A 89 -4.54 2.96 17.80
CA PHE A 89 -3.29 3.15 17.07
C PHE A 89 -2.06 3.05 17.96
N ASN A 90 -1.09 2.24 17.55
CA ASN A 90 0.19 2.11 18.22
C ASN A 90 1.33 2.00 17.19
N GLU A 91 2.49 2.54 17.52
CA GLU A 91 3.68 2.43 16.70
C GLU A 91 4.75 1.55 17.34
N LEU A 92 5.42 0.76 16.49
CA LEU A 92 6.72 0.17 16.78
C LEU A 92 7.78 0.81 15.87
N LEU A 93 8.69 1.58 16.45
CA LEU A 93 9.81 2.18 15.73
C LEU A 93 11.02 1.25 15.78
N VAL A 94 11.41 0.72 14.62
CA VAL A 94 12.60 -0.14 14.46
C VAL A 94 13.81 0.66 14.02
N LYS A 95 15.01 0.04 14.05
CA LYS A 95 16.23 0.64 13.52
C LYS A 95 16.13 0.80 12.01
N GLY A 96 16.64 1.91 11.48
CA GLY A 96 16.71 2.17 10.06
C GLY A 96 18.01 2.87 9.67
N MET A 97 18.38 2.74 8.40
CA MET A 97 19.53 3.40 7.79
C MET A 97 19.08 4.29 6.62
N PRO A 98 19.79 5.39 6.33
CA PRO A 98 19.51 6.20 5.14
C PRO A 98 19.68 5.38 3.86
N ILE A 99 18.79 5.61 2.88
CA ILE A 99 18.96 5.00 1.56
C ILE A 99 20.05 5.76 0.80
N PRO A 100 21.04 5.07 0.19
CA PRO A 100 22.01 5.72 -0.68
C PRO A 100 21.30 6.55 -1.75
N PHE A 101 21.79 7.76 -2.04
CA PHE A 101 21.21 8.75 -2.97
C PHE A 101 19.88 9.39 -2.54
N TYR A 102 19.16 8.84 -1.54
CA TYR A 102 17.90 9.38 -1.01
C TYR A 102 17.97 9.55 0.51
N LYS A 103 18.88 10.43 0.98
CA LYS A 103 19.19 10.62 2.41
C LYS A 103 17.98 10.94 3.29
N GLN A 104 16.90 11.46 2.69
CA GLN A 104 15.65 11.78 3.40
C GLN A 104 14.77 10.55 3.65
N LEU A 105 15.00 9.46 2.92
CA LEU A 105 14.28 8.21 3.11
C LEU A 105 15.15 7.22 3.89
N ARG A 106 14.51 6.45 4.76
CA ARG A 106 15.20 5.44 5.56
C ARG A 106 14.67 4.05 5.21
N MET A 107 15.58 3.13 5.03
CA MET A 107 15.30 1.71 4.90
C MET A 107 15.32 1.09 6.29
N GLY A 108 14.30 0.31 6.62
CA GLY A 108 14.24 -0.43 7.88
C GLY A 108 15.26 -1.56 7.89
N LEU A 109 16.01 -1.70 8.99
CA LEU A 109 16.88 -2.85 9.19
C LEU A 109 16.06 -4.09 9.56
N PRO A 110 16.61 -5.31 9.35
CA PRO A 110 15.94 -6.53 9.78
C PRO A 110 15.56 -6.49 11.27
N ALA A 111 14.29 -6.73 11.58
CA ALA A 111 13.72 -6.57 12.93
C ALA A 111 12.96 -7.82 13.40
N LYS A 112 13.47 -9.02 13.09
CA LYS A 112 12.78 -10.28 13.40
C LYS A 112 12.52 -10.48 14.90
N LYS A 113 13.46 -10.10 15.76
CA LYS A 113 13.34 -10.29 17.23
C LYS A 113 12.24 -9.37 17.78
N GLU A 114 12.25 -8.11 17.39
CA GLU A 114 11.26 -7.10 17.79
C GLU A 114 9.86 -7.49 17.35
N LEU A 115 9.72 -7.87 16.08
CA LEU A 115 8.45 -8.31 15.51
C LEU A 115 7.94 -9.59 16.15
N HIS A 116 8.80 -10.58 16.37
CA HIS A 116 8.42 -11.81 17.03
C HIS A 116 7.92 -11.52 18.46
N ARG A 117 8.64 -10.70 19.22
CA ARG A 117 8.22 -10.29 20.58
C ARG A 117 6.86 -9.58 20.56
N LEU A 118 6.70 -8.58 19.65
CA LEU A 118 5.43 -7.85 19.54
C LEU A 118 4.27 -8.79 19.22
N TRP A 119 4.38 -9.59 18.17
CA TRP A 119 3.27 -10.41 17.69
C TRP A 119 3.02 -11.69 18.51
N SER A 120 3.98 -12.14 19.31
CA SER A 120 3.74 -13.18 20.32
C SER A 120 2.93 -12.66 21.51
N PHE A 121 3.07 -11.37 21.83
CA PHE A 121 2.35 -10.74 22.95
C PHE A 121 1.05 -10.05 22.49
N LYS A 122 1.10 -9.35 21.38
CA LYS A 122 -0.03 -8.67 20.73
C LYS A 122 -0.22 -9.24 19.32
N ARG A 123 -0.85 -10.42 19.25
CA ARG A 123 -1.04 -11.14 18.00
C ARG A 123 -2.01 -10.36 17.09
N PRO A 124 -1.62 -9.93 15.88
CA PRO A 124 -2.53 -9.35 14.92
C PRO A 124 -3.36 -10.44 14.22
N ASP A 125 -4.55 -10.07 13.75
CA ASP A 125 -5.38 -10.92 12.91
C ASP A 125 -4.81 -11.00 11.48
N VAL A 126 -4.16 -9.93 11.03
CA VAL A 126 -3.48 -9.85 9.73
C VAL A 126 -2.26 -8.93 9.80
N VAL A 127 -1.22 -9.27 9.06
CA VAL A 127 -0.05 -8.43 8.82
C VAL A 127 -0.12 -7.93 7.38
N HIS A 128 -0.20 -6.61 7.20
CA HIS A 128 -0.10 -5.95 5.90
C HIS A 128 1.29 -5.36 5.69
N ILE A 129 2.01 -5.82 4.67
CA ILE A 129 3.37 -5.35 4.37
C ILE A 129 3.34 -4.51 3.11
N ALA A 130 3.58 -3.22 3.26
CA ALA A 130 3.45 -2.25 2.18
C ALA A 130 4.74 -1.98 1.40
N THR A 131 5.88 -2.49 1.87
CA THR A 131 7.19 -2.30 1.23
C THR A 131 8.03 -3.57 1.33
N GLU A 132 8.76 -3.87 0.26
CA GLU A 132 9.48 -5.12 0.04
C GLU A 132 10.92 -5.11 0.58
N GLY A 133 11.28 -4.11 1.39
CA GLY A 133 12.62 -3.97 1.94
C GLY A 133 12.96 -4.98 3.05
N PRO A 134 14.13 -4.84 3.71
CA PRO A 134 14.59 -5.79 4.71
C PRO A 134 13.68 -5.89 5.94
N LEU A 135 13.00 -4.80 6.31
CA LEU A 135 11.98 -4.82 7.35
C LEU A 135 10.76 -5.64 6.91
N GLY A 136 10.26 -5.39 5.70
CA GLY A 136 9.14 -6.14 5.13
C GLY A 136 9.44 -7.62 5.03
N TRP A 137 10.65 -8.01 4.61
CA TRP A 137 11.09 -9.39 4.55
C TRP A 137 11.16 -10.04 5.94
N SER A 138 11.62 -9.29 6.96
CA SER A 138 11.60 -9.76 8.35
C SER A 138 10.19 -10.00 8.85
N ALA A 139 9.27 -9.10 8.51
CA ALA A 139 7.85 -9.18 8.86
C ALA A 139 7.20 -10.42 8.23
N LEU A 140 7.41 -10.65 6.94
CA LEU A 140 6.90 -11.80 6.23
C LEU A 140 7.34 -13.12 6.88
N GLN A 141 8.64 -13.24 7.20
CA GLN A 141 9.18 -14.45 7.82
C GLN A 141 8.61 -14.70 9.22
N VAL A 142 8.47 -13.65 10.04
CA VAL A 142 7.93 -13.77 11.40
C VAL A 142 6.44 -14.08 11.37
N ALA A 143 5.66 -13.41 10.53
CA ALA A 143 4.23 -13.68 10.39
C ALA A 143 3.96 -15.12 9.95
N ARG A 144 4.70 -15.62 8.96
CA ARG A 144 4.59 -17.02 8.53
C ARG A 144 4.96 -18.01 9.63
N LYS A 145 6.05 -17.74 10.38
CA LYS A 145 6.44 -18.60 11.52
C LYS A 145 5.34 -18.65 12.59
N LEU A 146 4.67 -17.54 12.85
CA LEU A 146 3.57 -17.43 13.80
C LEU A 146 2.21 -17.81 13.18
N ARG A 147 2.17 -18.21 11.91
CA ARG A 147 0.93 -18.54 11.17
C ARG A 147 -0.10 -17.41 11.25
N ILE A 148 0.36 -16.18 11.06
CA ILE A 148 -0.49 -14.99 10.94
C ILE A 148 -0.70 -14.73 9.45
N PRO A 149 -1.93 -14.51 8.97
CA PRO A 149 -2.21 -14.16 7.58
C PRO A 149 -1.43 -12.90 7.15
N VAL A 150 -0.89 -12.93 5.92
CA VAL A 150 -0.08 -11.84 5.39
C VAL A 150 -0.67 -11.33 4.08
N SER A 151 -0.91 -10.04 4.01
CA SER A 151 -1.13 -9.33 2.75
C SER A 151 0.07 -8.44 2.42
N THR A 152 0.37 -8.30 1.13
CA THR A 152 1.40 -7.39 0.63
C THR A 152 0.78 -6.41 -0.36
N ASP A 153 1.49 -5.31 -0.62
CA ASP A 153 1.02 -4.29 -1.57
C ASP A 153 2.10 -4.04 -2.63
N PHE A 154 1.76 -4.23 -3.89
CA PHE A 154 2.65 -3.95 -5.01
C PHE A 154 2.52 -2.47 -5.40
N ARG A 155 3.34 -1.60 -4.78
CA ARG A 155 3.24 -0.15 -4.94
C ARG A 155 4.23 0.44 -5.93
N THR A 156 5.37 -0.21 -6.13
CA THR A 156 6.46 0.33 -6.94
C THR A 156 6.90 -0.69 -7.97
N ASN A 157 6.79 -0.32 -9.23
CA ASN A 157 7.25 -1.16 -10.33
C ASN A 157 8.77 -0.99 -10.52
N PHE A 158 9.56 -1.49 -9.57
CA PHE A 158 11.02 -1.35 -9.57
C PHE A 158 11.67 -1.94 -10.81
N HIS A 159 11.16 -3.04 -11.36
CA HIS A 159 11.75 -3.64 -12.55
C HIS A 159 11.57 -2.77 -13.79
N ALA A 160 10.43 -2.06 -13.92
CA ALA A 160 10.24 -1.10 -15.00
C ALA A 160 11.07 0.17 -14.80
N TYR A 161 11.27 0.60 -13.55
CA TYR A 161 12.13 1.76 -13.25
C TYR A 161 13.62 1.47 -13.40
N SER A 162 14.06 0.25 -13.20
CA SER A 162 15.49 -0.12 -13.28
C SER A 162 16.13 0.24 -14.64
N SER A 163 15.36 0.15 -15.73
CA SER A 163 15.81 0.54 -17.06
C SER A 163 16.12 2.04 -17.18
N HIS A 164 15.37 2.89 -16.48
CA HIS A 164 15.56 4.35 -16.49
C HIS A 164 16.74 4.82 -15.64
N TYR A 165 17.18 4.00 -14.69
CA TYR A 165 18.29 4.35 -13.77
C TYR A 165 19.59 3.62 -14.09
N GLY A 166 19.74 3.03 -15.29
CA GLY A 166 20.98 2.36 -15.72
C GLY A 166 21.27 1.02 -15.05
N ILE A 167 20.34 0.47 -14.28
CA ILE A 167 20.45 -0.85 -13.63
C ILE A 167 19.57 -1.91 -14.28
N GLY A 168 19.23 -1.72 -15.56
CA GLY A 168 18.36 -2.64 -16.32
C GLY A 168 18.86 -4.09 -16.35
N TRP A 169 20.18 -4.31 -16.28
CA TRP A 169 20.78 -5.64 -16.19
C TRP A 169 20.41 -6.41 -14.91
N LEU A 170 19.99 -5.70 -13.84
CA LEU A 170 19.47 -6.32 -12.60
C LEU A 170 17.96 -6.56 -12.63
N SER A 171 17.25 -6.16 -13.69
CA SER A 171 15.79 -6.24 -13.75
C SER A 171 15.24 -7.64 -13.49
N GLY A 172 15.87 -8.67 -14.04
CA GLY A 172 15.49 -10.07 -13.82
C GLY A 172 15.69 -10.52 -12.37
N ALA A 173 16.79 -10.14 -11.74
CA ALA A 173 17.06 -10.47 -10.33
C ALA A 173 16.08 -9.73 -9.40
N ILE A 174 15.79 -8.46 -9.67
CA ILE A 174 14.81 -7.66 -8.94
C ILE A 174 13.42 -8.28 -9.08
N LEU A 175 13.00 -8.63 -10.29
CA LEU A 175 11.70 -9.27 -10.53
C LEU A 175 11.60 -10.61 -9.81
N SER A 176 12.64 -11.44 -9.84
CA SER A 176 12.69 -12.72 -9.12
C SER A 176 12.60 -12.54 -7.60
N TYR A 177 13.27 -11.52 -7.06
CA TYR A 177 13.17 -11.17 -5.65
C TYR A 177 11.75 -10.74 -5.28
N MET A 178 11.15 -9.82 -6.06
CA MET A 178 9.78 -9.35 -5.86
C MET A 178 8.77 -10.49 -5.92
N ARG A 179 8.88 -11.36 -6.94
CA ARG A 179 8.02 -12.54 -7.09
C ARG A 179 8.15 -13.48 -5.89
N LYS A 180 9.37 -13.78 -5.44
CA LYS A 180 9.60 -14.61 -4.26
C LYS A 180 8.96 -14.01 -2.99
N PHE A 181 9.07 -12.70 -2.84
CA PHE A 181 8.50 -11.97 -1.71
C PHE A 181 6.97 -12.03 -1.72
N HIS A 182 6.34 -11.60 -2.81
CA HIS A 182 4.89 -11.53 -2.91
C HIS A 182 4.23 -12.92 -2.94
N ASN A 183 4.82 -13.90 -3.64
CA ASN A 183 4.30 -15.27 -3.65
C ASN A 183 4.45 -15.99 -2.30
N ALA A 184 5.18 -15.45 -1.35
CA ALA A 184 5.25 -15.98 0.00
C ALA A 184 4.15 -15.43 0.93
N ALA A 185 3.37 -14.44 0.48
CA ALA A 185 2.21 -13.89 1.18
C ALA A 185 0.91 -14.61 0.78
N ASP A 186 -0.15 -14.42 1.58
CA ASP A 186 -1.46 -15.02 1.32
C ASP A 186 -2.26 -14.21 0.28
N ALA A 187 -1.99 -12.92 0.14
CA ALA A 187 -2.54 -12.05 -0.89
C ALA A 187 -1.58 -10.91 -1.24
N THR A 188 -1.60 -10.49 -2.51
CA THR A 188 -0.86 -9.31 -2.98
C THR A 188 -1.84 -8.31 -3.60
N MET A 189 -1.94 -7.12 -3.01
CA MET A 189 -2.79 -6.06 -3.52
C MET A 189 -2.09 -5.32 -4.65
N VAL A 190 -2.80 -5.09 -5.74
CA VAL A 190 -2.33 -4.36 -6.92
C VAL A 190 -3.33 -3.28 -7.32
N PRO A 191 -2.89 -2.11 -7.82
CA PRO A 191 -3.78 -0.97 -8.04
C PRO A 191 -4.70 -1.10 -9.27
N THR A 192 -4.35 -1.91 -10.25
CA THR A 192 -5.11 -2.03 -11.52
C THR A 192 -5.13 -3.44 -12.06
N GLN A 193 -6.17 -3.78 -12.81
CA GLN A 193 -6.27 -5.08 -13.49
C GLN A 193 -5.14 -5.29 -14.50
N GLN A 194 -4.80 -4.27 -15.28
CA GLN A 194 -3.69 -4.34 -16.24
C GLN A 194 -2.36 -4.74 -15.57
N LEU A 195 -2.08 -4.19 -14.38
CA LEU A 195 -0.88 -4.58 -13.63
C LEU A 195 -1.00 -6.00 -13.09
N ALA A 196 -2.18 -6.41 -12.61
CA ALA A 196 -2.42 -7.77 -12.16
C ALA A 196 -2.13 -8.78 -13.28
N ASP A 197 -2.65 -8.54 -14.49
CA ASP A 197 -2.45 -9.41 -15.65
C ASP A 197 -0.96 -9.50 -16.04
N SER A 198 -0.26 -8.36 -16.06
CA SER A 198 1.18 -8.30 -16.34
C SER A 198 2.01 -9.07 -15.32
N LEU A 199 1.69 -8.92 -14.03
CA LEU A 199 2.38 -9.62 -12.94
C LEU A 199 2.05 -11.12 -12.97
N HIS A 200 0.81 -11.49 -13.25
CA HIS A 200 0.41 -12.91 -13.40
C HIS A 200 1.22 -13.58 -14.51
N ASN A 201 1.35 -12.94 -15.66
CA ASN A 201 2.19 -13.44 -16.78
C ASN A 201 3.69 -13.53 -16.39
N SER A 202 4.12 -12.78 -15.36
CA SER A 202 5.47 -12.84 -14.80
C SER A 202 5.61 -13.85 -13.65
N GLY A 203 4.57 -14.66 -13.37
CA GLY A 203 4.57 -15.72 -12.37
C GLY A 203 4.27 -15.23 -10.93
N PHE A 204 3.64 -14.07 -10.78
CA PHE A 204 3.07 -13.67 -9.48
C PHE A 204 1.71 -14.34 -9.27
N GLU A 205 1.43 -14.69 -8.03
CA GLU A 205 0.23 -15.42 -7.61
C GLU A 205 -0.58 -14.61 -6.59
N ARG A 206 -1.84 -15.04 -6.36
CA ARG A 206 -2.73 -14.49 -5.32
C ARG A 206 -2.89 -12.98 -5.39
N LEU A 207 -2.97 -12.44 -6.61
CA LEU A 207 -3.15 -11.03 -6.89
C LEU A 207 -4.60 -10.61 -6.64
N GLN A 208 -4.77 -9.48 -5.95
CA GLN A 208 -6.07 -8.87 -5.66
C GLN A 208 -6.05 -7.42 -6.12
N VAL A 209 -6.98 -7.04 -6.99
CA VAL A 209 -7.07 -5.66 -7.47
C VAL A 209 -7.75 -4.80 -6.41
N VAL A 210 -6.97 -3.88 -5.83
CA VAL A 210 -7.44 -2.91 -4.85
C VAL A 210 -7.07 -1.52 -5.37
N PRO A 211 -8.01 -0.83 -6.06
CA PRO A 211 -7.77 0.50 -6.60
C PRO A 211 -7.44 1.52 -5.51
N ARG A 212 -6.69 2.53 -5.87
CA ARG A 212 -6.43 3.66 -4.97
C ARG A 212 -7.63 4.60 -5.00
N GLY A 213 -8.11 4.95 -3.81
CA GLY A 213 -9.15 5.96 -3.66
C GLY A 213 -8.61 7.38 -3.84
N ILE A 214 -9.53 8.32 -4.04
CA ILE A 214 -9.28 9.75 -4.06
C ILE A 214 -10.24 10.44 -3.08
N ASP A 215 -9.75 11.48 -2.43
CA ASP A 215 -10.57 12.34 -1.56
C ASP A 215 -11.42 13.28 -2.44
N THR A 216 -12.67 12.90 -2.69
CA THR A 216 -13.59 13.64 -3.57
C THR A 216 -14.09 14.96 -2.95
N LEU A 217 -13.95 15.14 -1.63
CA LEU A 217 -14.24 16.40 -0.97
C LEU A 217 -13.08 17.39 -1.14
N LEU A 218 -11.84 16.88 -1.09
CA LEU A 218 -10.64 17.69 -1.32
C LEU A 218 -10.46 17.99 -2.81
N PHE A 219 -10.62 17.00 -3.69
CA PHE A 219 -10.48 17.13 -5.14
C PHE A 219 -11.86 17.21 -5.81
N SER A 220 -12.42 18.41 -5.84
CA SER A 220 -13.75 18.67 -6.40
C SER A 220 -13.68 19.78 -7.45
N PRO A 221 -14.41 19.68 -8.57
CA PRO A 221 -14.54 20.75 -9.56
C PRO A 221 -15.05 22.07 -8.97
N ALA A 222 -15.84 22.01 -7.89
CA ALA A 222 -16.31 23.21 -7.18
C ALA A 222 -15.20 24.04 -6.55
N LYS A 223 -13.99 23.46 -6.41
CA LYS A 223 -12.79 24.17 -5.90
C LYS A 223 -11.97 24.85 -7.02
N ARG A 224 -12.53 24.96 -8.22
CA ARG A 224 -11.91 25.75 -9.30
C ARG A 224 -11.62 27.17 -8.80
N SER A 225 -10.36 27.60 -8.94
CA SER A 225 -9.91 28.88 -8.43
C SER A 225 -9.71 29.88 -9.58
N HIS A 226 -10.46 30.97 -9.57
CA HIS A 226 -10.27 32.10 -10.48
C HIS A 226 -8.89 32.74 -10.25
N PHE A 227 -8.49 32.93 -9.01
CA PHE A 227 -7.18 33.48 -8.63
C PHE A 227 -6.01 32.71 -9.26
N LEU A 228 -6.05 31.36 -9.24
CA LEU A 228 -5.02 30.55 -9.89
C LEU A 228 -5.04 30.72 -11.43
N ARG A 229 -6.22 30.77 -12.01
CA ARG A 229 -6.35 30.96 -13.46
C ARG A 229 -5.80 32.33 -13.90
N ASP A 230 -6.11 33.39 -13.16
CA ASP A 230 -5.60 34.74 -13.41
C ASP A 230 -4.08 34.80 -13.27
N SER A 231 -3.51 34.12 -12.26
CA SER A 231 -2.05 34.02 -12.08
C SER A 231 -1.35 33.34 -13.26
N TRP A 232 -2.06 32.43 -13.94
CA TRP A 232 -1.59 31.75 -15.17
C TRP A 232 -1.96 32.55 -16.44
N LYS A 233 -2.60 33.69 -16.32
CA LYS A 233 -3.11 34.51 -17.45
C LYS A 233 -4.07 33.72 -18.37
N ALA A 234 -4.83 32.80 -17.77
CA ALA A 234 -5.77 31.95 -18.48
C ALA A 234 -7.20 32.47 -18.33
N THR A 235 -7.83 32.80 -19.46
CA THR A 235 -9.25 33.20 -19.50
C THR A 235 -10.18 32.01 -19.16
N GLU A 236 -11.45 32.28 -18.88
CA GLU A 236 -12.44 31.26 -18.49
C GLU A 236 -12.56 30.12 -19.51
N ASN A 237 -12.48 30.43 -20.81
CA ASN A 237 -12.68 29.46 -21.88
C ASN A 237 -11.37 28.79 -22.34
N GLN A 238 -10.22 29.19 -21.80
CA GLN A 238 -8.95 28.54 -22.15
C GLN A 238 -8.76 27.25 -21.38
N ILE A 239 -8.27 26.23 -22.07
CA ILE A 239 -7.85 24.98 -21.45
C ILE A 239 -6.48 25.17 -20.82
N VAL A 240 -6.34 24.82 -19.55
CA VAL A 240 -5.06 24.82 -18.84
C VAL A 240 -4.59 23.38 -18.69
N MET A 241 -3.46 23.04 -19.30
CA MET A 241 -2.79 21.78 -19.10
C MET A 241 -1.82 21.92 -17.93
N LEU A 242 -2.07 21.21 -16.85
CA LEU A 242 -1.28 21.26 -15.61
C LEU A 242 -0.55 19.95 -15.38
N TYR A 243 0.76 20.02 -15.19
CA TYR A 243 1.56 18.90 -14.69
C TYR A 243 1.98 19.16 -13.24
N VAL A 244 1.68 18.21 -12.35
CA VAL A 244 2.11 18.24 -10.95
C VAL A 244 2.86 16.95 -10.64
N GLY A 245 4.16 17.05 -10.36
CA GLY A 245 4.98 15.88 -10.06
C GLY A 245 6.47 16.17 -10.08
N ARG A 246 7.27 15.12 -9.81
CA ARG A 246 8.73 15.21 -9.88
C ARG A 246 9.19 15.35 -11.33
N LEU A 247 10.23 16.16 -11.56
CA LEU A 247 10.93 16.19 -12.84
C LEU A 247 11.87 14.98 -12.89
N ALA A 248 11.39 13.87 -13.41
CA ALA A 248 12.12 12.60 -13.44
C ALA A 248 11.87 11.85 -14.76
N ALA A 249 12.84 11.07 -15.21
CA ALA A 249 12.81 10.38 -16.50
C ALA A 249 11.58 9.48 -16.67
N GLU A 250 11.19 8.78 -15.61
CA GLU A 250 10.04 7.89 -15.59
C GLU A 250 8.69 8.62 -15.74
N LYS A 251 8.67 9.95 -15.64
CA LYS A 251 7.46 10.77 -15.85
C LYS A 251 7.24 11.18 -17.30
N ASN A 252 8.21 10.85 -18.16
CA ASN A 252 8.14 11.09 -19.60
C ASN A 252 7.65 12.51 -20.00
N LEU A 253 8.27 13.53 -19.39
CA LEU A 253 7.88 14.94 -19.60
C LEU A 253 8.01 15.38 -21.07
N LYS A 254 8.86 14.70 -21.83
CA LYS A 254 8.96 14.94 -23.28
C LYS A 254 7.62 14.67 -23.97
N LEU A 255 6.95 13.56 -23.60
CA LEU A 255 5.62 13.24 -24.14
C LEU A 255 4.58 14.30 -23.75
N VAL A 256 4.62 14.82 -22.53
CA VAL A 256 3.71 15.89 -22.07
C VAL A 256 3.88 17.13 -22.95
N LEU A 257 5.12 17.54 -23.21
CA LEU A 257 5.40 18.69 -24.07
C LEU A 257 4.97 18.45 -25.54
N GLN A 258 5.19 17.26 -26.06
CA GLN A 258 4.74 16.87 -27.41
C GLN A 258 3.21 16.90 -27.52
N THR A 259 2.51 16.34 -26.52
CA THR A 259 1.03 16.37 -26.47
C THR A 259 0.51 17.80 -26.43
N TYR A 260 1.15 18.69 -25.64
CA TYR A 260 0.78 20.10 -25.62
C TYR A 260 0.97 20.78 -26.99
N ALA A 261 2.10 20.53 -27.67
CA ALA A 261 2.38 21.09 -28.98
C ALA A 261 1.34 20.63 -30.01
N MET A 262 0.91 19.37 -29.96
CA MET A 262 -0.13 18.86 -30.86
C MET A 262 -1.53 19.43 -30.54
N ALA A 263 -1.85 19.62 -29.26
CA ALA A 263 -3.15 20.17 -28.84
C ALA A 263 -3.30 21.66 -29.11
N LYS A 264 -2.20 22.38 -29.44
CA LYS A 264 -2.19 23.82 -29.79
C LYS A 264 -2.46 24.07 -31.27
N GLN A 265 -2.36 23.05 -32.11
CA GLN A 265 -2.71 23.11 -33.52
C GLN A 265 -4.24 23.00 -33.71
#